data_66c3d79325717e642dba90fc5ac98c7a
#
_entry.id   66c3d79325717e642dba90fc5ac98c7a
#
_cell.length_a   1.000
_cell.length_b   1.000
_cell.length_c   1.000
_cell.angle_alpha   90.00
_cell.angle_beta   90.00
_cell.angle_gamma   90.00
#
_symmetry.space_group_name_H-M   'P 1'
#
loop_
_entity.id
_entity.type
_entity.pdbx_description
1 polymer ?
#
loop_
_entity_poly.entity_id
_entity_poly.type
_entity_poly.pdbx_seq_one_letter_code
_entity_poly.pdbx_strand_id
1 'polypeptide(L)'
;MLRETHVVLPMAGLFDVEAERQRLDKQLAASEEEVARLQSRLADGQFIARAPEAVVAREQEKLEAARSRSEGLRRRLEELA
;
A
#
# COMPACT_ATOMS: atom_id res chain seq x y z
N MET A 1 38.32 4.79 9.67
CA MET A 1 37.89 4.68 9.48
C MET A 1 37.05 4.72 9.50
N LEU A 2 37.00 4.63 9.52
CA LEU A 2 36.24 4.64 9.52
C LEU A 2 35.43 4.24 9.88
N ARG A 3 35.39 4.00 9.97
CA ARG A 3 34.68 3.67 10.03
C ARG A 3 33.73 3.73 10.48
N GLU A 4 33.65 3.91 10.76
CA GLU A 4 32.90 4.15 11.07
C GLU A 4 31.96 3.86 11.22
N THR A 5 31.84 3.72 11.24
CA THR A 5 30.98 3.56 11.21
C THR A 5 30.22 2.80 11.34
N HIS A 6 29.98 2.14 11.59
CA HIS A 6 29.26 1.36 11.69
C HIS A 6 28.79 0.85 12.59
N VAL A 7 28.86 0.79 12.87
CA VAL A 7 28.77 0.42 13.61
C VAL A 7 27.91 0.38 14.44
N VAL A 8 27.86 0.07 14.74
CA VAL A 8 27.41 0.30 15.63
C VAL A 8 26.27 0.55 15.79
N LEU A 9 25.80 0.36 15.36
CA LEU A 9 24.87 1.15 15.64
C LEU A 9 23.57 0.50 15.71
N PRO A 10 23.20 -0.21 16.80
CA PRO A 10 21.86 -0.74 17.02
C PRO A 10 20.79 0.34 16.98
N MET A 11 21.14 1.53 17.42
CA MET A 11 20.19 2.63 17.39
C MET A 11 19.86 3.05 15.96
N ALA A 12 20.85 3.06 15.10
CA ALA A 12 20.63 3.39 13.72
C ALA A 12 19.68 2.38 13.07
N GLY A 13 19.82 1.10 13.43
CA GLY A 13 18.94 0.08 12.94
C GLY A 13 17.50 0.29 13.39
N LEU A 14 17.32 0.69 14.64
CA LEU A 14 15.99 0.96 15.15
C LEU A 14 15.35 2.14 14.45
N PHE A 15 16.11 3.18 14.19
CA PHE A 15 15.60 4.32 13.45
C PHE A 15 15.17 3.93 12.05
N ASP A 16 15.96 3.08 11.41
CA ASP A 16 15.62 2.64 10.06
C ASP A 16 14.30 1.87 10.05
N VAL A 17 14.09 1.02 11.05
CA VAL A 17 12.85 0.25 11.14
C VAL A 17 11.66 1.18 11.35
N GLU A 18 11.80 2.17 12.23
CA GLU A 18 10.72 3.11 12.47
C GLU A 18 10.38 3.92 11.22
N ALA A 19 11.41 4.40 10.52
CA ALA A 19 11.20 5.16 9.31
C ALA A 19 10.51 4.31 8.25
N GLU A 20 10.93 3.06 8.13
CA GLU A 20 10.34 2.14 7.19
C GLU A 20 8.89 1.87 7.53
N ARG A 21 8.60 1.66 8.82
CA ARG A 21 7.24 1.43 9.26
C ARG A 21 6.34 2.60 8.92
N GLN A 22 6.80 3.82 9.21
CA GLN A 22 6.01 5.01 8.92
C GLN A 22 5.74 5.15 7.44
N ARG A 23 6.74 4.86 6.62
CA ARG A 23 6.56 4.92 5.18
C ARG A 23 5.55 3.89 4.70
N LEU A 24 5.66 2.67 5.22
CA LEU A 24 4.73 1.61 4.86
C LEU A 24 3.31 1.93 5.34
N ASP A 25 3.18 2.51 6.53
CA ASP A 25 1.88 2.91 7.03
C ASP A 25 1.20 3.90 6.10
N LYS A 26 1.96 4.89 5.64
CA LYS A 26 1.41 5.88 4.72
C LYS A 26 1.01 5.25 3.39
N GLN A 27 1.86 4.38 2.89
CA GLN A 27 1.55 3.70 1.63
C GLN A 27 0.33 2.81 1.77
N LEU A 28 0.22 2.13 2.91
CA LEU A 28 -0.94 1.27 3.17
C LEU A 28 -2.22 2.11 3.25
N ALA A 29 -2.17 3.23 3.95
CA ALA A 29 -3.34 4.10 4.06
C ALA A 29 -3.79 4.58 2.69
N ALA A 30 -2.84 5.01 1.86
CA ALA A 30 -3.16 5.47 0.51
C ALA A 30 -3.74 4.33 -0.33
N SER A 31 -3.18 3.14 -0.20
CA SER A 31 -3.64 1.99 -0.95
C SER A 31 -5.05 1.59 -0.53
N GLU A 32 -5.33 1.64 0.78
CA GLU A 32 -6.66 1.31 1.28
C GLU A 32 -7.69 2.33 0.87
N GLU A 33 -7.30 3.61 0.80
CA GLU A 33 -8.20 4.63 0.28
C GLU A 33 -8.55 4.36 -1.18
N GLU A 34 -7.57 3.95 -1.95
CA GLU A 34 -7.81 3.62 -3.34
C GLU A 34 -8.73 2.43 -3.48
N VAL A 35 -8.53 1.40 -2.66
CA VAL A 35 -9.41 0.25 -2.64
C VAL A 35 -10.84 0.68 -2.36
N ALA A 36 -11.04 1.49 -1.33
CA ALA A 36 -12.37 1.94 -0.94
C ALA A 36 -13.04 2.73 -2.07
N ARG A 37 -12.27 3.60 -2.71
CA ARG A 37 -12.80 4.42 -3.79
C ARG A 37 -13.21 3.56 -4.98
N LEU A 38 -12.37 2.60 -5.35
CA LEU A 38 -12.68 1.71 -6.45
C LEU A 38 -13.85 0.80 -6.15
N GLN A 39 -13.92 0.29 -4.91
CA GLN A 39 -15.06 -0.52 -4.50
C GLN A 39 -16.35 0.27 -4.57
N SER A 40 -16.31 1.50 -4.11
CA SER A 40 -17.49 2.37 -4.12
C SER A 40 -17.96 2.61 -5.55
N ARG A 41 -17.01 2.88 -6.45
CA ARG A 41 -17.34 3.11 -7.85
C ARG A 41 -17.94 1.87 -8.50
N LEU A 42 -17.35 0.72 -8.22
CA LEU A 42 -17.84 -0.53 -8.82
C LEU A 42 -19.18 -0.98 -8.21
N ALA A 43 -19.49 -0.50 -7.01
CA ALA A 43 -20.77 -0.79 -6.37
C ALA A 43 -21.87 0.16 -6.85
N ASP A 44 -21.50 1.24 -7.54
CA ASP A 44 -22.46 2.21 -8.03
C ASP A 44 -23.12 1.67 -9.29
N GLY A 45 -24.40 1.36 -9.19
CA GLY A 45 -25.14 0.79 -10.31
C GLY A 45 -25.20 1.71 -11.51
N GLN A 46 -25.21 3.02 -11.27
CA GLN A 46 -25.24 3.98 -12.38
C GLN A 46 -23.93 3.99 -13.15
N PHE A 47 -22.82 3.88 -12.43
CA PHE A 47 -21.52 3.80 -13.09
C PHE A 47 -21.45 2.54 -13.95
N ILE A 48 -21.84 1.41 -13.40
CA ILE A 48 -21.80 0.13 -14.10
C ILE A 48 -22.68 0.19 -15.35
N ALA A 49 -23.85 0.82 -15.22
CA ALA A 49 -24.80 0.88 -16.33
C ALA A 49 -24.31 1.79 -17.45
N ARG A 50 -23.56 2.83 -17.13
CA ARG A 50 -23.14 3.82 -18.11
C ARG A 50 -21.77 3.58 -18.70
N ALA A 51 -20.88 2.97 -17.92
CA ALA A 51 -19.50 2.79 -18.35
C ALA A 51 -19.41 1.63 -19.35
N PRO A 52 -18.56 1.76 -20.36
CA PRO A 52 -18.28 0.63 -21.25
C PRO A 52 -17.67 -0.53 -20.47
N GLU A 53 -17.88 -1.73 -21.00
CA GLU A 53 -17.36 -2.93 -20.35
C GLU A 53 -15.84 -2.85 -20.14
N ALA A 54 -15.14 -2.29 -21.11
CA ALA A 54 -13.68 -2.17 -21.01
C ALA A 54 -13.27 -1.29 -19.83
N VAL A 55 -14.06 -0.24 -19.57
CA VAL A 55 -13.76 0.64 -18.44
C VAL A 55 -14.02 -0.06 -17.12
N VAL A 56 -15.14 -0.78 -17.04
CA VAL A 56 -15.45 -1.53 -15.83
C VAL A 56 -14.38 -2.58 -15.54
N ALA A 57 -13.97 -3.30 -16.57
CA ALA A 57 -12.93 -4.31 -16.42
C ALA A 57 -11.62 -3.69 -15.93
N ARG A 58 -11.26 -2.53 -16.46
CA ARG A 58 -10.05 -1.84 -16.05
C ARG A 58 -10.12 -1.42 -14.59
N GLU A 59 -11.29 -0.93 -14.17
CA GLU A 59 -11.45 -0.54 -12.77
C GLU A 59 -11.35 -1.74 -11.85
N GLN A 60 -11.87 -2.89 -12.27
CA GLN A 60 -11.73 -4.10 -11.50
C GLN A 60 -10.28 -4.54 -11.38
N GLU A 61 -9.52 -4.41 -12.47
CA GLU A 61 -8.09 -4.73 -12.43
C GLU A 61 -7.35 -3.81 -11.48
N LYS A 62 -7.69 -2.53 -11.48
CA LYS A 62 -7.08 -1.58 -10.55
C LYS A 62 -7.39 -1.94 -9.11
N LEU A 63 -8.62 -2.36 -8.85
CA LEU A 63 -9.02 -2.76 -7.51
C LEU A 63 -8.22 -3.96 -7.05
N GLU A 64 -8.07 -4.96 -7.91
CA GLU A 64 -7.28 -6.14 -7.57
C GLU A 64 -5.84 -5.78 -7.29
N ALA A 65 -5.26 -4.91 -8.12
CA ALA A 65 -3.89 -4.49 -7.93
C ALA A 65 -3.73 -3.72 -6.60
N ALA A 66 -4.69 -2.86 -6.28
CA ALA A 66 -4.64 -2.11 -5.03
C ALA A 66 -4.76 -3.03 -3.83
N ARG A 67 -5.63 -4.03 -3.91
CA ARG A 67 -5.77 -5.02 -2.85
C ARG A 67 -4.49 -5.80 -2.64
N SER A 68 -3.88 -6.26 -3.72
CA SER A 68 -2.62 -6.99 -3.62
C SER A 68 -1.54 -6.13 -2.98
N ARG A 69 -1.49 -4.86 -3.35
CA ARG A 69 -0.52 -3.94 -2.76
C ARG A 69 -0.76 -3.78 -1.27
N SER A 70 -2.02 -3.61 -0.87
CA SER A 70 -2.35 -3.47 0.54
C SER A 70 -1.94 -4.69 1.34
N GLU A 71 -2.21 -5.88 0.81
CA GLU A 71 -1.83 -7.10 1.49
C GLU A 71 -0.32 -7.23 1.64
N GLY A 72 0.41 -6.89 0.58
CA GLY A 72 1.86 -6.92 0.65
C GLY A 72 2.41 -5.95 1.68
N LEU A 73 1.83 -4.75 1.73
CA LEU A 73 2.25 -3.75 2.70
C LEU A 73 1.96 -4.20 4.12
N ARG A 74 0.80 -4.81 4.35
CA ARG A 74 0.47 -5.32 5.67
C ARG A 74 1.44 -6.40 6.12
N ARG A 75 1.80 -7.30 5.20
CA ARG A 75 2.77 -8.34 5.52
C ARG A 75 4.10 -7.74 5.92
N ARG A 76 4.56 -6.74 5.18
CA ARG A 76 5.82 -6.11 5.52
C ARG A 76 5.77 -5.45 6.88
N LEU A 77 4.65 -4.81 7.19
CA LEU A 77 4.49 -4.20 8.50
C LEU A 77 4.51 -5.24 9.59
N GLU A 78 3.90 -6.39 9.37
CA GLU A 78 3.93 -7.47 10.33
C GLU A 78 5.35 -7.98 10.54
N GLU A 79 6.12 -8.07 9.46
CA GLU A 79 7.50 -8.52 9.56
C GLU A 79 8.35 -7.54 10.35
N LEU A 80 8.03 -6.26 10.29
CA LEU A 80 8.77 -5.26 11.04
C LEU A 80 8.36 -5.19 12.50
N ALA A 81 7.21 -5.72 12.85
CA ALA A 81 6.73 -5.71 14.23
C ALA A 81 7.44 -6.75 15.12
#